data_14608652ed9df5a30690f19a490d31ff
#
_entry.id   14608652ed9df5a30690f19a490d31ff
#
_cell.length_a   1.000
_cell.length_b   1.000
_cell.length_c   1.000
_cell.angle_alpha   90.00
_cell.angle_beta   90.00
_cell.angle_gamma   90.00
#
_symmetry.space_group_name_H-M   'P 1'
#
loop_
_entity.id
_entity.type
_entity.pdbx_description
1 polymer ?
#
loop_
_entity_poly.entity_id
_entity_poly.type
_entity_poly.pdbx_seq_one_letter_code
_entity_poly.pdbx_strand_id
1 'polypeptide(L)'
;MLLNEFWNKQGCILMNPYDVETGAGTMNPMTTLRTIGPEEWNVAYVEPSRRPADGRYGENPNRLYQHHQYQVILKPSPDNVEELYLASLEALGINPLDHDIRFVEDNWEAPTLGAWGLGWEIWLDGMEVTQFTYFQQVGGIECQPVSAELTYGIERIASYLQDVEDVFDLEYTKGVSYASIFRQPEFEHSKYTFEVADTELMIRWFNDYEQEAGRALAEDLVFPAYDYVLKCSHTFNQLDAAGAISVSARASYIGRVRTLAQKIAKLFLSERCKLAFPLMKDREAAQKWVEKLSPEN
;
A
#
# COMPACT_ATOMS: atom_id res chain seq x y z
N MET A 1 11.89 -14.38 -0.74
CA MET A 1 11.59 -15.74 -1.28
C MET A 1 10.71 -16.52 -0.33
N LEU A 2 11.08 -16.70 0.94
CA LEU A 2 10.32 -17.50 1.92
C LEU A 2 8.86 -17.03 2.10
N LEU A 3 8.60 -15.72 2.21
CA LEU A 3 7.22 -15.21 2.25
C LEU A 3 6.44 -15.52 0.96
N ASN A 4 7.07 -15.44 -0.22
CA ASN A 4 6.43 -15.83 -1.48
C ASN A 4 6.02 -17.31 -1.46
N GLU A 5 6.91 -18.18 -1.00
CA GLU A 5 6.61 -19.63 -0.90
C GLU A 5 5.50 -19.89 0.09
N PHE A 6 5.53 -19.23 1.25
CA PHE A 6 4.51 -19.38 2.28
C PHE A 6 3.14 -18.93 1.77
N TRP A 7 3.03 -17.67 1.29
CA TRP A 7 1.74 -17.11 0.88
C TRP A 7 1.19 -17.73 -0.40
N ASN A 8 2.07 -18.19 -1.31
CA ASN A 8 1.62 -18.97 -2.46
C ASN A 8 0.96 -20.30 -2.05
N LYS A 9 1.53 -21.00 -1.04
CA LYS A 9 0.91 -22.21 -0.47
C LYS A 9 -0.44 -21.92 0.19
N GLN A 10 -0.65 -20.71 0.70
CA GLN A 10 -1.95 -20.25 1.23
C GLN A 10 -2.92 -19.78 0.12
N GLY A 11 -2.57 -19.94 -1.15
CA GLY A 11 -3.43 -19.62 -2.29
C GLY A 11 -3.33 -18.17 -2.77
N CYS A 12 -2.35 -17.41 -2.31
CA CYS A 12 -2.11 -16.07 -2.83
C CYS A 12 -1.48 -16.11 -4.24
N ILE A 13 -2.01 -15.28 -5.12
CA ILE A 13 -1.38 -14.95 -6.40
C ILE A 13 -0.15 -14.11 -6.11
N LEU A 14 1.01 -14.50 -6.63
CA LEU A 14 2.22 -13.69 -6.53
C LEU A 14 2.24 -12.68 -7.68
N MET A 15 2.27 -11.40 -7.33
CA MET A 15 2.31 -10.30 -8.28
C MET A 15 3.66 -9.58 -8.25
N ASN A 16 3.96 -8.84 -9.30
CA ASN A 16 5.07 -7.91 -9.32
C ASN A 16 4.67 -6.58 -8.66
N PRO A 17 5.63 -5.77 -8.21
CA PRO A 17 5.36 -4.40 -7.80
C PRO A 17 4.70 -3.60 -8.92
N TYR A 18 3.94 -2.57 -8.55
CA TYR A 18 3.37 -1.64 -9.52
C TYR A 18 4.45 -0.70 -10.07
N ASP A 19 4.37 -0.32 -11.33
CA ASP A 19 5.41 0.47 -12.01
C ASP A 19 5.16 1.98 -11.98
N VAL A 20 4.31 2.43 -11.06
CA VAL A 20 4.07 3.84 -10.74
C VAL A 20 4.40 4.06 -9.26
N GLU A 21 5.01 5.20 -8.92
CA GLU A 21 5.41 5.50 -7.54
C GLU A 21 4.22 5.44 -6.59
N THR A 22 4.39 4.67 -5.50
CA THR A 22 3.41 4.55 -4.43
C THR A 22 4.05 4.86 -3.08
N GLY A 23 3.27 5.41 -2.15
CA GLY A 23 3.71 5.68 -0.77
C GLY A 23 3.51 4.50 0.18
N ALA A 24 2.77 3.50 -0.25
CA ALA A 24 2.50 2.27 0.50
C ALA A 24 2.01 1.17 -0.45
N GLY A 25 2.25 -0.09 -0.08
CA GLY A 25 1.75 -1.27 -0.80
C GLY A 25 0.23 -1.26 -0.96
N THR A 26 -0.49 -0.71 -0.01
CA THR A 26 -1.95 -0.51 -0.08
C THR A 26 -2.39 0.30 -1.31
N MET A 27 -1.56 1.22 -1.80
CA MET A 27 -1.89 2.07 -2.95
C MET A 27 -1.77 1.35 -4.30
N ASN A 28 -1.15 0.18 -4.35
CA ASN A 28 -1.16 -0.66 -5.54
C ASN A 28 -2.61 -1.02 -5.90
N PRO A 29 -3.07 -0.89 -7.17
CA PRO A 29 -4.44 -1.18 -7.56
C PRO A 29 -4.87 -2.62 -7.30
N MET A 30 -3.91 -3.57 -7.19
CA MET A 30 -4.19 -4.96 -6.82
C MET A 30 -4.57 -5.10 -5.33
N THR A 31 -4.31 -4.09 -4.51
CA THR A 31 -4.89 -3.95 -3.18
C THR A 31 -6.08 -2.99 -3.22
N THR A 32 -5.86 -1.71 -3.47
CA THR A 32 -6.89 -0.67 -3.35
C THR A 32 -8.16 -0.99 -4.10
N LEU A 33 -8.07 -1.33 -5.39
CA LEU A 33 -9.26 -1.58 -6.20
C LEU A 33 -9.84 -2.97 -5.93
N ARG A 34 -9.01 -3.97 -5.70
CA ARG A 34 -9.46 -5.36 -5.50
C ARG A 34 -10.13 -5.62 -4.15
N THR A 35 -9.91 -4.78 -3.16
CA THR A 35 -10.67 -4.84 -1.89
C THR A 35 -12.12 -4.35 -2.04
N ILE A 36 -12.43 -3.63 -3.13
CA ILE A 36 -13.77 -3.16 -3.43
C ILE A 36 -14.63 -4.27 -4.06
N GLY A 37 -15.92 -4.30 -3.70
CA GLY A 37 -16.89 -5.26 -4.25
C GLY A 37 -16.76 -6.68 -3.70
N PRO A 38 -17.56 -7.62 -4.23
CA PRO A 38 -17.76 -8.95 -3.60
C PRO A 38 -16.76 -10.02 -4.01
N GLU A 39 -15.88 -9.74 -4.97
CA GLU A 39 -14.99 -10.76 -5.53
C GLU A 39 -13.95 -11.25 -4.54
N GLU A 40 -13.70 -12.56 -4.52
CA GLU A 40 -12.60 -13.16 -3.77
C GLU A 40 -11.26 -12.70 -4.37
N TRP A 41 -10.28 -12.40 -3.48
CA TRP A 41 -8.96 -11.94 -3.93
C TRP A 41 -7.89 -12.21 -2.89
N ASN A 42 -6.93 -13.07 -3.22
CA ASN A 42 -5.76 -13.34 -2.38
C ASN A 42 -4.51 -13.03 -3.19
N VAL A 43 -3.70 -12.11 -2.73
CA VAL A 43 -2.50 -11.65 -3.45
C VAL A 43 -1.36 -11.36 -2.48
N ALA A 44 -0.12 -11.58 -2.94
CA ALA A 44 1.08 -11.18 -2.23
C ALA A 44 2.13 -10.63 -3.19
N TYR A 45 2.83 -9.57 -2.80
CA TYR A 45 3.88 -8.93 -3.60
C TYR A 45 4.77 -8.03 -2.74
N VAL A 46 5.95 -7.72 -3.26
CA VAL A 46 6.80 -6.66 -2.72
C VAL A 46 6.43 -5.34 -3.39
N GLU A 47 6.26 -4.27 -2.63
CA GLU A 47 6.04 -2.92 -3.15
C GLU A 47 7.10 -1.96 -2.63
N PRO A 48 7.98 -1.43 -3.49
CA PRO A 48 8.84 -0.31 -3.12
C PRO A 48 7.98 0.90 -2.79
N SER A 49 8.00 1.33 -1.52
CA SER A 49 7.18 2.42 -1.02
C SER A 49 8.02 3.66 -0.83
N ARG A 50 7.67 4.75 -1.52
CA ARG A 50 8.39 6.02 -1.48
C ARG A 50 7.72 7.01 -0.54
N ARG A 51 8.48 7.47 0.47
CA ARG A 51 8.03 8.42 1.48
C ARG A 51 8.99 9.62 1.55
N PRO A 52 8.80 10.65 0.73
CA PRO A 52 9.72 11.79 0.66
C PRO A 52 9.98 12.47 2.00
N ALA A 53 8.96 12.58 2.87
CA ALA A 53 9.09 13.16 4.20
C ALA A 53 10.00 12.36 5.15
N ASP A 54 10.24 11.08 4.89
CA ASP A 54 11.10 10.21 5.70
C ASP A 54 12.57 10.18 5.22
N GLY A 55 12.90 10.89 4.16
CA GLY A 55 14.27 11.06 3.70
C GLY A 55 15.17 11.61 4.81
N ARG A 56 16.36 11.00 4.99
CA ARG A 56 17.37 11.38 6.00
C ARG A 56 18.79 11.28 5.45
N TYR A 57 18.95 11.50 4.15
CA TYR A 57 20.26 11.50 3.45
C TYR A 57 21.06 10.20 3.62
N GLY A 58 20.39 9.08 3.96
CA GLY A 58 21.06 7.81 4.26
C GLY A 58 21.84 7.79 5.59
N GLU A 59 21.53 8.72 6.50
CA GLU A 59 22.19 8.89 7.80
C GLU A 59 21.38 8.35 8.98
N ASN A 60 20.12 7.97 8.76
CA ASN A 60 19.27 7.42 9.82
C ASN A 60 19.16 5.90 9.69
N PRO A 61 19.35 5.14 10.78
CA PRO A 61 19.37 3.68 10.73
C PRO A 61 18.01 3.03 10.41
N ASN A 62 16.89 3.76 10.59
CA ASN A 62 15.55 3.17 10.55
C ASN A 62 14.55 3.93 9.65
N ARG A 63 14.88 5.17 9.22
CA ARG A 63 14.03 5.98 8.35
C ARG A 63 14.63 6.10 6.96
N LEU A 64 13.85 5.69 5.97
CA LEU A 64 14.25 5.65 4.56
C LEU A 64 13.25 6.41 3.70
N TYR A 65 13.75 7.12 2.70
CA TYR A 65 12.95 7.68 1.61
C TYR A 65 12.17 6.59 0.88
N GLN A 66 12.82 5.45 0.62
CA GLN A 66 12.23 4.27 0.01
C GLN A 66 12.50 3.04 0.87
N HIS A 67 11.43 2.31 1.21
CA HIS A 67 11.52 1.00 1.86
C HIS A 67 10.64 -0.02 1.13
N HIS A 68 10.90 -1.30 1.38
CA HIS A 68 10.17 -2.37 0.73
C HIS A 68 9.12 -2.94 1.69
N GLN A 69 7.87 -2.86 1.26
CA GLN A 69 6.75 -3.50 1.97
C GLN A 69 6.43 -4.82 1.29
N TYR A 70 6.31 -5.90 2.07
CA TYR A 70 5.70 -7.12 1.57
C TYR A 70 4.22 -7.07 1.90
N GLN A 71 3.41 -6.97 0.85
CA GLN A 71 1.97 -6.75 0.93
C GLN A 71 1.23 -8.06 0.73
N VAL A 72 0.27 -8.36 1.61
CA VAL A 72 -0.64 -9.51 1.48
C VAL A 72 -2.06 -9.03 1.65
N ILE A 73 -2.95 -9.48 0.76
CA ILE A 73 -4.39 -9.30 0.89
C ILE A 73 -5.06 -10.67 0.87
N LEU A 74 -5.92 -10.90 1.85
CA LEU A 74 -6.80 -12.07 1.93
C LEU A 74 -8.26 -11.59 1.95
N LYS A 75 -9.01 -11.90 0.91
CA LYS A 75 -10.40 -11.49 0.75
C LYS A 75 -11.28 -12.64 0.26
N PRO A 76 -12.29 -13.08 1.05
CA PRO A 76 -12.59 -12.59 2.38
C PRO A 76 -11.46 -12.86 3.38
N SER A 77 -11.43 -12.08 4.48
CA SER A 77 -10.52 -12.38 5.59
C SER A 77 -10.81 -13.77 6.16
N PRO A 78 -9.82 -14.65 6.25
CA PRO A 78 -10.00 -15.95 6.95
C PRO A 78 -10.10 -15.74 8.47
N ASP A 79 -10.82 -16.62 9.15
CA ASP A 79 -10.99 -16.55 10.61
C ASP A 79 -9.67 -16.73 11.38
N ASN A 80 -8.69 -17.41 10.79
CA ASN A 80 -7.39 -17.74 11.38
C ASN A 80 -6.24 -16.88 10.81
N VAL A 81 -6.50 -15.65 10.40
CA VAL A 81 -5.48 -14.80 9.77
C VAL A 81 -4.32 -14.47 10.70
N GLU A 82 -4.56 -14.36 12.02
CA GLU A 82 -3.51 -14.11 13.01
C GLU A 82 -2.57 -15.31 13.12
N GLU A 83 -3.11 -16.52 13.15
CA GLU A 83 -2.31 -17.77 13.16
C GLU A 83 -1.51 -17.90 11.84
N LEU A 84 -2.10 -17.55 10.70
CA LEU A 84 -1.40 -17.53 9.42
C LEU A 84 -0.25 -16.53 9.42
N TYR A 85 -0.45 -15.35 10.01
CA TYR A 85 0.62 -14.37 10.16
C TYR A 85 1.77 -14.92 11.02
N LEU A 86 1.48 -15.47 12.20
CA LEU A 86 2.51 -16.04 13.08
C LEU A 86 3.24 -17.20 12.39
N ALA A 87 2.53 -18.06 11.68
CA ALA A 87 3.15 -19.13 10.89
C ALA A 87 4.04 -18.60 9.75
N SER A 88 3.72 -17.40 9.21
CA SER A 88 4.60 -16.75 8.23
C SER A 88 5.92 -16.27 8.83
N LEU A 89 5.91 -15.83 10.10
CA LEU A 89 7.15 -15.50 10.84
C LEU A 89 7.99 -16.76 11.11
N GLU A 90 7.35 -17.86 11.47
CA GLU A 90 8.04 -19.16 11.62
C GLU A 90 8.71 -19.60 10.31
N ALA A 91 8.06 -19.38 9.16
CA ALA A 91 8.64 -19.66 7.85
C ALA A 91 9.87 -18.80 7.54
N LEU A 92 10.02 -17.65 8.20
CA LEU A 92 11.21 -16.80 8.14
C LEU A 92 12.30 -17.23 9.14
N GLY A 93 12.02 -18.19 10.02
CA GLY A 93 12.91 -18.64 11.09
C GLY A 93 12.72 -17.91 12.42
N ILE A 94 11.66 -17.13 12.58
CA ILE A 94 11.30 -16.44 13.82
C ILE A 94 10.26 -17.33 14.54
N ASN A 95 10.66 -17.99 15.62
CA ASN A 95 9.73 -18.77 16.43
C ASN A 95 8.96 -17.84 17.37
N PRO A 96 7.62 -17.67 17.23
CA PRO A 96 6.84 -16.75 18.04
C PRO A 96 6.89 -17.02 19.55
N LEU A 97 7.22 -18.25 19.97
CA LEU A 97 7.32 -18.62 21.37
C LEU A 97 8.60 -18.10 22.06
N ASP A 98 9.61 -17.73 21.29
CA ASP A 98 10.90 -17.27 21.80
C ASP A 98 10.96 -15.73 21.88
N HIS A 99 9.90 -15.02 21.47
CA HIS A 99 9.87 -13.58 21.29
C HIS A 99 8.67 -12.89 21.95
N ASP A 100 8.83 -11.61 22.29
CA ASP A 100 7.72 -10.74 22.73
C ASP A 100 7.00 -10.17 21.50
N ILE A 101 5.94 -10.86 21.06
CA ILE A 101 5.09 -10.40 19.95
C ILE A 101 3.85 -9.74 20.51
N ARG A 102 3.62 -8.48 20.16
CA ARG A 102 2.49 -7.68 20.61
C ARG A 102 1.68 -7.19 19.42
N PHE A 103 0.36 -7.32 19.54
CA PHE A 103 -0.62 -6.70 18.66
C PHE A 103 -1.11 -5.44 19.37
N VAL A 104 -0.64 -4.29 18.92
CA VAL A 104 -0.98 -2.97 19.49
C VAL A 104 -2.03 -2.32 18.60
N GLU A 105 -3.19 -2.00 19.16
CA GLU A 105 -4.28 -1.41 18.39
C GLU A 105 -3.83 -0.10 17.73
N ASP A 106 -3.97 -0.04 16.41
CA ASP A 106 -3.72 1.12 15.57
C ASP A 106 -4.68 1.13 14.37
N ASN A 107 -5.71 1.98 14.45
CA ASN A 107 -6.68 2.14 13.38
C ASN A 107 -6.03 2.85 12.20
N TRP A 108 -5.94 2.14 11.09
CA TRP A 108 -5.29 2.61 9.88
C TRP A 108 -6.20 3.51 9.03
N GLU A 109 -5.63 4.59 8.52
CA GLU A 109 -6.31 5.51 7.60
C GLU A 109 -5.41 5.92 6.44
N ALA A 110 -5.99 6.01 5.24
CA ALA A 110 -5.40 6.64 4.07
C ALA A 110 -6.34 7.73 3.52
N PRO A 111 -6.22 8.97 4.03
CA PRO A 111 -7.14 10.06 3.68
C PRO A 111 -7.21 10.37 2.20
N THR A 112 -6.13 10.22 1.44
CA THR A 112 -6.07 10.42 -0.01
C THR A 112 -6.81 9.36 -0.79
N LEU A 113 -6.95 8.15 -0.25
CA LEU A 113 -7.72 7.06 -0.86
C LEU A 113 -9.18 7.03 -0.38
N GLY A 114 -9.54 7.81 0.65
CA GLY A 114 -10.81 7.66 1.33
C GLY A 114 -10.98 6.27 1.91
N ALA A 115 -9.91 5.72 2.48
CA ALA A 115 -9.84 4.37 3.01
C ALA A 115 -9.53 4.40 4.51
N TRP A 116 -10.10 3.44 5.24
CA TRP A 116 -9.80 3.19 6.64
C TRP A 116 -10.09 1.74 7.03
N GLY A 117 -9.49 1.30 8.12
CA GLY A 117 -9.69 -0.03 8.65
C GLY A 117 -9.36 -0.14 10.13
N LEU A 118 -9.88 -1.18 10.77
CA LEU A 118 -9.47 -1.59 12.11
C LEU A 118 -8.12 -2.28 12.00
N GLY A 119 -7.15 -1.90 12.82
CA GLY A 119 -5.81 -2.39 12.64
C GLY A 119 -5.00 -2.54 13.92
N TRP A 120 -3.86 -3.16 13.75
CA TRP A 120 -2.84 -3.38 14.76
C TRP A 120 -1.46 -3.21 14.18
N GLU A 121 -0.60 -2.51 14.89
CA GLU A 121 0.84 -2.64 14.71
C GLU A 121 1.31 -3.93 15.37
N ILE A 122 2.07 -4.74 14.65
CA ILE A 122 2.67 -5.94 15.23
C ILE A 122 4.12 -5.65 15.57
N TRP A 123 4.40 -5.72 16.84
CA TRP A 123 5.71 -5.44 17.43
C TRP A 123 6.43 -6.74 17.76
N LEU A 124 7.67 -6.87 17.34
CA LEU A 124 8.57 -7.98 17.64
C LEU A 124 9.72 -7.45 18.50
N ASP A 125 9.79 -7.88 19.77
CA ASP A 125 10.81 -7.48 20.75
C ASP A 125 11.01 -5.95 20.83
N GLY A 126 9.91 -5.19 20.75
CA GLY A 126 9.92 -3.74 20.85
C GLY A 126 10.11 -2.97 19.54
N MET A 127 10.18 -3.65 18.39
CA MET A 127 10.20 -3.04 17.05
C MET A 127 8.91 -3.38 16.31
N GLU A 128 8.21 -2.37 15.77
CA GLU A 128 7.10 -2.56 14.84
C GLU A 128 7.63 -3.17 13.53
N VAL A 129 7.13 -4.34 13.14
CA VAL A 129 7.57 -5.06 11.94
C VAL A 129 6.48 -5.21 10.89
N THR A 130 5.21 -5.10 11.28
CA THR A 130 4.07 -5.32 10.37
C THR A 130 2.88 -4.47 10.78
N GLN A 131 2.20 -3.89 9.81
CA GLN A 131 0.84 -3.34 9.97
C GLN A 131 -0.16 -4.40 9.53
N PHE A 132 -1.15 -4.68 10.37
CA PHE A 132 -2.25 -5.59 10.10
C PHE A 132 -3.57 -4.80 10.11
N THR A 133 -4.37 -4.91 9.06
CA THR A 133 -5.59 -4.10 8.89
C THR A 133 -6.76 -4.92 8.35
N TYR A 134 -7.93 -4.78 8.96
CA TYR A 134 -9.20 -5.20 8.37
C TYR A 134 -9.85 -3.99 7.68
N PHE A 135 -9.87 -3.98 6.36
CA PHE A 135 -10.48 -2.88 5.60
C PHE A 135 -11.97 -2.77 5.83
N GLN A 136 -12.40 -1.58 6.26
CA GLN A 136 -13.80 -1.24 6.44
C GLN A 136 -14.33 -0.46 5.24
N GLN A 137 -13.51 0.43 4.68
CA GLN A 137 -13.90 1.30 3.58
C GLN A 137 -12.71 1.60 2.67
N VAL A 138 -12.95 1.64 1.37
CA VAL A 138 -11.97 2.07 0.35
C VAL A 138 -12.71 2.91 -0.70
N GLY A 139 -12.17 4.09 -1.02
CA GLY A 139 -12.79 5.00 -1.98
C GLY A 139 -14.19 5.47 -1.60
N GLY A 140 -14.49 5.51 -0.29
CA GLY A 140 -15.84 5.81 0.21
C GLY A 140 -16.85 4.67 0.05
N ILE A 141 -16.40 3.47 -0.37
CA ILE A 141 -17.23 2.27 -0.54
C ILE A 141 -16.93 1.31 0.60
N GLU A 142 -17.96 0.83 1.27
CA GLU A 142 -17.87 -0.19 2.32
C GLU A 142 -17.34 -1.51 1.74
N CYS A 143 -16.35 -2.11 2.41
CA CYS A 143 -15.74 -3.36 2.00
C CYS A 143 -16.61 -4.55 2.41
N GLN A 144 -17.18 -5.24 1.43
CA GLN A 144 -17.99 -6.43 1.61
C GLN A 144 -17.63 -7.48 0.55
N PRO A 145 -17.01 -8.62 0.96
CA PRO A 145 -16.58 -8.96 2.31
C PRO A 145 -15.38 -8.14 2.79
N VAL A 146 -15.18 -8.08 4.11
CA VAL A 146 -13.98 -7.50 4.72
C VAL A 146 -12.75 -8.29 4.28
N SER A 147 -11.67 -7.60 3.96
CA SER A 147 -10.37 -8.19 3.66
C SER A 147 -9.39 -7.92 4.79
N ALA A 148 -8.48 -8.87 5.02
CA ALA A 148 -7.30 -8.66 5.86
C ALA A 148 -6.12 -8.23 4.98
N GLU A 149 -5.41 -7.18 5.42
CA GLU A 149 -4.16 -6.73 4.86
C GLU A 149 -3.03 -7.00 5.87
N LEU A 150 -1.93 -7.56 5.38
CA LEU A 150 -0.69 -7.70 6.14
C LEU A 150 0.41 -6.96 5.38
N THR A 151 0.98 -5.93 5.98
CA THR A 151 2.04 -5.10 5.39
C THR A 151 3.31 -5.25 6.20
N TYR A 152 4.20 -6.12 5.76
CA TYR A 152 5.48 -6.39 6.42
C TYR A 152 6.51 -5.35 6.02
N GLY A 153 7.23 -4.80 6.99
CA GLY A 153 8.44 -3.99 6.76
C GLY A 153 9.66 -4.88 6.54
N ILE A 154 10.05 -5.08 5.27
CA ILE A 154 11.10 -6.07 4.93
C ILE A 154 12.43 -5.71 5.58
N GLU A 155 12.83 -4.44 5.54
CA GLU A 155 14.09 -4.00 6.14
C GLU A 155 14.13 -4.24 7.66
N ARG A 156 13.04 -3.93 8.36
CA ARG A 156 12.94 -4.14 9.81
C ARG A 156 13.05 -5.63 10.17
N ILE A 157 12.32 -6.50 9.46
CA ILE A 157 12.40 -7.93 9.67
C ILE A 157 13.80 -8.46 9.34
N ALA A 158 14.42 -7.97 8.24
CA ALA A 158 15.77 -8.37 7.86
C ALA A 158 16.82 -7.92 8.89
N SER A 159 16.70 -6.69 9.42
CA SER A 159 17.58 -6.18 10.48
C SER A 159 17.47 -7.04 11.74
N TYR A 160 16.24 -7.41 12.11
CA TYR A 160 16.00 -8.32 13.21
C TYR A 160 16.66 -9.71 13.00
N LEU A 161 16.45 -10.31 11.81
CA LEU A 161 17.00 -11.63 11.49
C LEU A 161 18.55 -11.65 11.41
N GLN A 162 19.16 -10.52 11.07
CA GLN A 162 20.62 -10.40 10.95
C GLN A 162 21.28 -9.79 12.19
N ASP A 163 20.49 -9.42 13.23
CA ASP A 163 20.97 -8.80 14.46
C ASP A 163 21.81 -7.53 14.19
N VAL A 164 21.26 -6.63 13.35
CA VAL A 164 21.86 -5.34 13.00
C VAL A 164 20.93 -4.20 13.39
N GLU A 165 21.51 -3.11 13.92
CA GLU A 165 20.76 -1.92 14.34
C GLU A 165 20.56 -0.90 13.22
N ASP A 166 21.50 -0.82 12.28
CA ASP A 166 21.45 0.06 11.12
C ASP A 166 21.08 -0.75 9.86
N VAL A 167 19.99 -0.34 9.18
CA VAL A 167 19.54 -0.97 7.94
C VAL A 167 20.64 -1.02 6.87
N PHE A 168 21.57 -0.07 6.89
CA PHE A 168 22.69 -0.01 5.95
C PHE A 168 23.77 -1.06 6.20
N ASP A 169 23.77 -1.70 7.38
CA ASP A 169 24.67 -2.81 7.72
C ASP A 169 24.11 -4.18 7.30
N LEU A 170 22.84 -4.23 6.82
CA LEU A 170 22.27 -5.45 6.28
C LEU A 170 23.15 -6.03 5.15
N GLU A 171 23.41 -7.32 5.19
CA GLU A 171 23.90 -8.07 4.05
C GLU A 171 22.72 -8.37 3.12
N TYR A 172 22.67 -7.71 1.95
CA TYR A 172 21.62 -7.90 0.95
C TYR A 172 21.74 -9.27 0.28
N THR A 173 22.98 -9.63 -0.05
CA THR A 173 23.40 -10.97 -0.45
C THR A 173 24.88 -11.10 -0.14
N LYS A 174 25.44 -12.32 -0.18
CA LYS A 174 26.82 -12.58 0.18
C LYS A 174 27.81 -11.59 -0.46
N GLY A 175 28.44 -10.79 0.39
CA GLY A 175 29.43 -9.79 -0.01
C GLY A 175 28.86 -8.49 -0.60
N VAL A 176 27.53 -8.28 -0.54
CA VAL A 176 26.88 -7.06 -1.00
C VAL A 176 26.01 -6.51 0.14
N SER A 177 26.40 -5.37 0.70
CA SER A 177 25.62 -4.70 1.75
C SER A 177 24.43 -3.93 1.18
N TYR A 178 23.40 -3.72 1.99
CA TYR A 178 22.28 -2.83 1.68
C TYR A 178 22.78 -1.41 1.38
N ALA A 179 23.76 -0.93 2.14
CA ALA A 179 24.39 0.37 1.93
C ALA A 179 24.96 0.54 0.53
N SER A 180 25.62 -0.51 -0.01
CA SER A 180 26.27 -0.45 -1.32
C SER A 180 25.29 -0.24 -2.48
N ILE A 181 24.00 -0.52 -2.25
CA ILE A 181 22.92 -0.38 -3.25
C ILE A 181 22.07 0.86 -2.97
N PHE A 182 21.67 1.09 -1.71
CA PHE A 182 20.60 2.01 -1.39
C PHE A 182 21.04 3.31 -0.71
N ARG A 183 22.24 3.39 -0.08
CA ARG A 183 22.67 4.61 0.61
C ARG A 183 22.80 5.82 -0.32
N GLN A 184 23.35 5.63 -1.52
CA GLN A 184 23.47 6.71 -2.52
C GLN A 184 22.10 7.21 -3.01
N PRO A 185 21.15 6.35 -3.43
CA PRO A 185 19.79 6.77 -3.75
C PRO A 185 19.09 7.50 -2.59
N GLU A 186 19.24 7.04 -1.35
CA GLU A 186 18.66 7.71 -0.16
C GLU A 186 19.19 9.14 0.00
N PHE A 187 20.50 9.32 -0.16
CA PHE A 187 21.12 10.65 -0.14
C PHE A 187 20.57 11.54 -1.26
N GLU A 188 20.58 11.04 -2.49
CA GLU A 188 20.20 11.83 -3.67
C GLU A 188 18.73 12.21 -3.66
N HIS A 189 17.83 11.30 -3.30
CA HIS A 189 16.41 11.58 -3.18
C HIS A 189 16.10 12.58 -2.05
N SER A 190 16.79 12.48 -0.91
CA SER A 190 16.65 13.44 0.18
C SER A 190 17.10 14.83 -0.25
N LYS A 191 18.29 14.92 -0.86
CA LYS A 191 18.83 16.18 -1.37
C LYS A 191 17.92 16.80 -2.43
N TYR A 192 17.45 15.99 -3.38
CA TYR A 192 16.51 16.46 -4.39
C TYR A 192 15.25 17.04 -3.76
N THR A 193 14.61 16.28 -2.85
CA THR A 193 13.34 16.68 -2.24
C THR A 193 13.48 17.96 -1.41
N PHE A 194 14.53 18.07 -0.58
CA PHE A 194 14.64 19.14 0.40
C PHE A 194 15.38 20.39 -0.10
N GLU A 195 16.23 20.27 -1.13
CA GLU A 195 17.13 21.34 -1.53
C GLU A 195 17.00 21.76 -3.00
N VAL A 196 16.61 20.84 -3.91
CA VAL A 196 16.76 21.04 -5.36
C VAL A 196 15.46 21.11 -6.11
N ALA A 197 14.41 20.46 -5.62
CA ALA A 197 13.15 20.31 -6.32
C ALA A 197 12.50 21.66 -6.69
N ASP A 198 12.12 21.83 -7.96
CA ASP A 198 11.33 22.97 -8.43
C ASP A 198 9.87 22.77 -8.03
N THR A 199 9.50 23.37 -6.91
CA THR A 199 8.16 23.22 -6.33
C THR A 199 7.06 23.87 -7.18
N GLU A 200 7.37 24.95 -7.93
CA GLU A 200 6.40 25.56 -8.83
C GLU A 200 6.10 24.63 -10.01
N LEU A 201 7.13 23.97 -10.55
CA LEU A 201 6.96 22.95 -11.59
C LEU A 201 6.14 21.77 -11.08
N MET A 202 6.41 21.29 -9.86
CA MET A 202 5.65 20.20 -9.26
C MET A 202 4.17 20.55 -9.03
N ILE A 203 3.86 21.81 -8.66
CA ILE A 203 2.46 22.26 -8.55
C ILE A 203 1.78 22.21 -9.92
N ARG A 204 2.47 22.57 -11.00
CA ARG A 204 1.93 22.43 -12.38
C ARG A 204 1.70 20.95 -12.71
N TRP A 205 2.67 20.07 -12.45
CA TRP A 205 2.51 18.62 -12.67
C TRP A 205 1.30 18.06 -11.92
N PHE A 206 1.12 18.43 -10.64
CA PHE A 206 -0.05 17.98 -9.89
C PHE A 206 -1.36 18.37 -10.60
N ASN A 207 -1.47 19.61 -11.04
CA ASN A 207 -2.67 20.11 -11.72
C ASN A 207 -2.89 19.40 -13.07
N ASP A 208 -1.82 19.18 -13.85
CA ASP A 208 -1.88 18.48 -15.13
C ASP A 208 -2.28 17.00 -14.93
N TYR A 209 -1.73 16.32 -13.93
CA TYR A 209 -2.10 14.94 -13.60
C TYR A 209 -3.57 14.83 -13.14
N GLU A 210 -4.03 15.77 -12.32
CA GLU A 210 -5.44 15.82 -11.90
C GLU A 210 -6.38 16.00 -13.10
N GLN A 211 -6.02 16.90 -14.01
CA GLN A 211 -6.79 17.14 -15.23
C GLN A 211 -6.84 15.90 -16.11
N GLU A 212 -5.71 15.20 -16.30
CA GLU A 212 -5.65 14.00 -17.12
C GLU A 212 -6.37 12.82 -16.47
N ALA A 213 -6.30 12.67 -15.13
CA ALA A 213 -7.14 11.72 -14.41
C ALA A 213 -8.63 11.98 -14.69
N GLY A 214 -9.04 13.25 -14.69
CA GLY A 214 -10.42 13.64 -15.00
C GLY A 214 -10.84 13.30 -16.44
N ARG A 215 -9.94 13.44 -17.41
CA ARG A 215 -10.19 13.06 -18.82
C ARG A 215 -10.33 11.55 -18.97
N ALA A 216 -9.44 10.77 -18.35
CA ALA A 216 -9.52 9.33 -18.36
C ALA A 216 -10.83 8.83 -17.72
N LEU A 217 -11.26 9.46 -16.59
CA LEU A 217 -12.54 9.15 -15.96
C LEU A 217 -13.75 9.45 -16.84
N ALA A 218 -13.68 10.51 -17.67
CA ALA A 218 -14.77 10.86 -18.60
C ALA A 218 -14.96 9.82 -19.72
N GLU A 219 -13.94 9.01 -19.98
CA GLU A 219 -13.94 7.89 -20.94
C GLU A 219 -14.06 6.51 -20.26
N ASP A 220 -14.48 6.47 -18.99
CA ASP A 220 -14.63 5.25 -18.18
C ASP A 220 -13.33 4.39 -18.06
N LEU A 221 -12.15 5.03 -18.10
CA LEU A 221 -10.85 4.36 -18.03
C LEU A 221 -10.31 4.31 -16.60
N VAL A 222 -10.62 3.23 -15.87
CA VAL A 222 -10.26 3.04 -14.46
C VAL A 222 -8.75 3.10 -14.22
N PHE A 223 -7.98 2.23 -14.86
CA PHE A 223 -6.55 2.07 -14.59
C PHE A 223 -5.72 3.28 -15.01
N PRO A 224 -5.87 3.84 -16.22
CA PRO A 224 -5.19 5.08 -16.57
C PRO A 224 -5.52 6.24 -15.63
N ALA A 225 -6.79 6.39 -15.21
CA ALA A 225 -7.17 7.40 -14.24
C ALA A 225 -6.48 7.17 -12.88
N TYR A 226 -6.37 5.91 -12.45
CA TYR A 226 -5.71 5.56 -11.19
C TYR A 226 -4.21 5.83 -11.21
N ASP A 227 -3.53 5.57 -12.33
CA ASP A 227 -2.11 5.93 -12.50
C ASP A 227 -1.86 7.42 -12.25
N TYR A 228 -2.75 8.29 -12.77
CA TYR A 228 -2.66 9.73 -12.52
C TYR A 228 -3.00 10.11 -11.07
N VAL A 229 -3.88 9.37 -10.39
CA VAL A 229 -4.11 9.56 -8.95
C VAL A 229 -2.85 9.24 -8.15
N LEU A 230 -2.14 8.16 -8.49
CA LEU A 230 -0.86 7.82 -7.85
C LEU A 230 0.19 8.90 -8.08
N LYS A 231 0.30 9.44 -9.31
CA LYS A 231 1.19 10.56 -9.63
C LYS A 231 0.81 11.82 -8.85
N CYS A 232 -0.47 12.15 -8.72
CA CYS A 232 -0.94 13.25 -7.87
C CYS A 232 -0.53 13.03 -6.41
N SER A 233 -0.74 11.82 -5.88
CA SER A 233 -0.41 11.48 -4.50
C SER A 233 1.10 11.59 -4.25
N HIS A 234 1.93 11.06 -5.14
CA HIS A 234 3.38 11.14 -5.00
C HIS A 234 3.88 12.60 -5.09
N THR A 235 3.38 13.37 -6.06
CA THR A 235 3.72 14.80 -6.22
C THR A 235 3.30 15.61 -4.99
N PHE A 236 2.12 15.34 -4.43
CA PHE A 236 1.68 15.94 -3.18
C PHE A 236 2.64 15.61 -2.02
N ASN A 237 3.06 14.36 -1.88
CA ASN A 237 4.00 13.95 -0.83
C ASN A 237 5.36 14.64 -0.98
N GLN A 238 5.84 14.85 -2.21
CA GLN A 238 7.07 15.61 -2.47
C GLN A 238 6.93 17.09 -2.11
N LEU A 239 5.82 17.74 -2.50
CA LEU A 239 5.54 19.13 -2.18
C LEU A 239 5.39 19.35 -0.66
N ASP A 240 4.72 18.43 0.03
CA ASP A 240 4.55 18.46 1.49
C ASP A 240 5.91 18.31 2.19
N ALA A 241 6.72 17.34 1.76
CA ALA A 241 8.08 17.12 2.29
C ALA A 241 9.03 18.30 2.04
N ALA A 242 8.94 18.94 0.87
CA ALA A 242 9.70 20.15 0.53
C ALA A 242 9.23 21.42 1.27
N GLY A 243 8.15 21.33 2.07
CA GLY A 243 7.58 22.49 2.78
C GLY A 243 6.90 23.51 1.87
N ALA A 244 6.57 23.12 0.63
CA ALA A 244 5.96 24.00 -0.36
C ALA A 244 4.43 24.18 -0.18
N ILE A 245 3.83 23.38 0.69
CA ILE A 245 2.38 23.37 0.95
C ILE A 245 2.12 23.85 2.39
N SER A 246 1.31 24.89 2.53
CA SER A 246 0.86 25.34 3.85
C SER A 246 -0.07 24.32 4.50
N VAL A 247 -0.16 24.35 5.83
CA VAL A 247 -1.06 23.47 6.59
C VAL A 247 -2.52 23.58 6.10
N SER A 248 -2.98 24.79 5.78
CA SER A 248 -4.33 25.00 5.25
C SER A 248 -4.51 24.44 3.83
N ALA A 249 -3.49 24.54 2.96
CA ALA A 249 -3.53 24.01 1.60
C ALA A 249 -3.46 22.47 1.58
N ARG A 250 -2.78 21.85 2.55
CA ARG A 250 -2.63 20.39 2.65
C ARG A 250 -3.99 19.67 2.61
N ALA A 251 -4.96 20.15 3.39
CA ALA A 251 -6.31 19.56 3.38
C ALA A 251 -6.99 19.63 2.00
N SER A 252 -6.74 20.72 1.23
CA SER A 252 -7.24 20.87 -0.14
C SER A 252 -6.64 19.84 -1.09
N TYR A 253 -5.30 19.65 -1.07
CA TYR A 253 -4.63 18.64 -1.90
C TYR A 253 -5.12 17.22 -1.59
N ILE A 254 -5.20 16.86 -0.31
CA ILE A 254 -5.76 15.57 0.14
C ILE A 254 -7.18 15.39 -0.39
N GLY A 255 -8.04 16.42 -0.28
CA GLY A 255 -9.43 16.38 -0.75
C GLY A 255 -9.54 16.19 -2.27
N ARG A 256 -8.66 16.80 -3.06
CA ARG A 256 -8.60 16.65 -4.52
C ARG A 256 -8.26 15.21 -4.91
N VAL A 257 -7.19 14.65 -4.34
CA VAL A 257 -6.79 13.25 -4.60
C VAL A 257 -7.90 12.29 -4.17
N ARG A 258 -8.48 12.49 -2.97
CA ARG A 258 -9.59 11.67 -2.46
C ARG A 258 -10.79 11.69 -3.40
N THR A 259 -11.16 12.85 -3.93
CA THR A 259 -12.29 12.97 -4.85
C THR A 259 -12.08 12.15 -6.12
N LEU A 260 -10.88 12.14 -6.68
CA LEU A 260 -10.53 11.29 -7.83
C LEU A 260 -10.58 9.81 -7.45
N ALA A 261 -9.96 9.42 -6.34
CA ALA A 261 -9.95 8.05 -5.85
C ALA A 261 -11.38 7.50 -5.65
N GLN A 262 -12.28 8.31 -5.09
CA GLN A 262 -13.69 7.94 -4.91
C GLN A 262 -14.42 7.72 -6.23
N LYS A 263 -14.20 8.59 -7.22
CA LYS A 263 -14.79 8.41 -8.55
C LYS A 263 -14.29 7.15 -9.23
N ILE A 264 -13.00 6.88 -9.13
CA ILE A 264 -12.37 5.66 -9.68
C ILE A 264 -12.89 4.41 -8.99
N ALA A 265 -13.02 4.42 -7.66
CA ALA A 265 -13.56 3.29 -6.90
C ALA A 265 -15.00 2.95 -7.34
N LYS A 266 -15.85 3.96 -7.52
CA LYS A 266 -17.22 3.78 -8.02
C LYS A 266 -17.23 3.24 -9.46
N LEU A 267 -16.40 3.79 -10.32
CA LEU A 267 -16.27 3.34 -11.70
C LEU A 267 -15.78 1.90 -11.76
N PHE A 268 -14.75 1.55 -10.98
CA PHE A 268 -14.24 0.17 -10.89
C PHE A 268 -15.34 -0.81 -10.48
N LEU A 269 -16.09 -0.49 -9.41
CA LEU A 269 -17.19 -1.34 -8.95
C LEU A 269 -18.27 -1.51 -10.02
N SER A 270 -18.62 -0.42 -10.73
CA SER A 270 -19.57 -0.44 -11.85
C SER A 270 -19.09 -1.36 -12.98
N GLU A 271 -17.82 -1.25 -13.39
CA GLU A 271 -17.24 -2.09 -14.43
C GLU A 271 -17.20 -3.58 -14.02
N ARG A 272 -16.87 -3.87 -12.74
CA ARG A 272 -16.93 -5.25 -12.24
C ARG A 272 -18.36 -5.79 -12.21
N CYS A 273 -19.34 -4.94 -11.89
CA CYS A 273 -20.76 -5.28 -11.93
C CYS A 273 -21.22 -5.58 -13.35
N LYS A 274 -20.87 -4.77 -14.36
CA LYS A 274 -21.15 -5.04 -15.79
C LYS A 274 -20.60 -6.38 -16.26
N LEU A 275 -19.45 -6.81 -15.72
CA LEU A 275 -18.85 -8.12 -16.00
C LEU A 275 -19.44 -9.26 -15.14
N ALA A 276 -20.47 -8.97 -14.34
CA ALA A 276 -21.09 -9.91 -13.41
C ALA A 276 -20.08 -10.58 -12.46
N PHE A 277 -19.10 -9.83 -11.97
CA PHE A 277 -18.10 -10.26 -10.97
C PHE A 277 -17.44 -11.61 -11.32
N PRO A 278 -16.62 -11.67 -12.35
CA PRO A 278 -16.11 -12.93 -12.93
C PRO A 278 -15.23 -13.76 -11.98
N LEU A 279 -14.66 -13.17 -10.93
CA LEU A 279 -13.85 -13.90 -9.95
C LEU A 279 -14.69 -14.58 -8.86
N MET A 280 -15.97 -14.29 -8.75
CA MET A 280 -16.85 -15.00 -7.82
C MET A 280 -17.12 -16.42 -8.35
N LYS A 281 -16.84 -17.44 -7.52
CA LYS A 281 -17.11 -18.85 -7.85
C LYS A 281 -18.62 -19.15 -7.80
N ASP A 282 -19.31 -18.57 -6.81
CA ASP A 282 -20.76 -18.68 -6.66
C ASP A 282 -21.46 -17.70 -7.64
N ARG A 283 -21.98 -18.24 -8.73
CA ARG A 283 -22.65 -17.44 -9.78
C ARG A 283 -24.01 -16.90 -9.37
N GLU A 284 -24.71 -17.58 -8.45
CA GLU A 284 -25.99 -17.10 -7.89
C GLU A 284 -25.76 -15.89 -6.98
N ALA A 285 -24.75 -15.98 -6.12
CA ALA A 285 -24.33 -14.83 -5.29
C ALA A 285 -23.85 -13.65 -6.15
N ALA A 286 -23.11 -13.90 -7.22
CA ALA A 286 -22.69 -12.86 -8.16
C ALA A 286 -23.90 -12.15 -8.79
N GLN A 287 -24.92 -12.90 -9.22
CA GLN A 287 -26.14 -12.34 -9.81
C GLN A 287 -26.91 -11.44 -8.80
N LYS A 288 -27.01 -11.87 -7.54
CA LYS A 288 -27.61 -11.05 -6.48
C LYS A 288 -26.87 -9.72 -6.27
N TRP A 289 -25.54 -9.72 -6.37
CA TRP A 289 -24.75 -8.51 -6.30
C TRP A 289 -24.99 -7.58 -7.50
N VAL A 290 -25.09 -8.14 -8.72
CA VAL A 290 -25.46 -7.37 -9.92
C VAL A 290 -26.82 -6.69 -9.72
N GLU A 291 -27.83 -7.42 -9.26
CA GLU A 291 -29.16 -6.89 -8.99
C GLU A 291 -29.16 -5.79 -7.93
N LYS A 292 -28.35 -5.98 -6.84
CA LYS A 292 -28.21 -4.98 -5.75
C LYS A 292 -27.57 -3.68 -6.25
N LEU A 293 -26.64 -3.73 -7.20
CA LEU A 293 -25.86 -2.59 -7.67
C LEU A 293 -26.40 -1.99 -8.99
N SER A 294 -27.39 -2.62 -9.61
CA SER A 294 -28.03 -2.08 -10.80
C SER A 294 -28.85 -0.82 -10.50
N PRO A 295 -28.79 0.22 -11.38
CA PRO A 295 -29.44 1.51 -11.14
C PRO A 295 -30.98 1.50 -11.08
N GLU A 296 -31.63 0.35 -11.28
CA GLU A 296 -33.09 0.23 -11.27
C GLU A 296 -33.70 -0.07 -9.87
N ASN A 297 -32.87 -0.06 -8.81
CA ASN A 297 -33.34 -0.23 -7.42
C ASN A 297 -33.04 1.02 -6.57
#